data_5c16a7b7c7dd498614cb1a2413658422
#
_entry.id   5c16a7b7c7dd498614cb1a2413658422
#
_cell.length_a   1.000
_cell.length_b   1.000
_cell.length_c   1.000
_cell.angle_alpha   90.00
_cell.angle_beta   90.00
_cell.angle_gamma   90.00
#
_symmetry.space_group_name_H-M   'P 1'
#
loop_
_entity.id
_entity.type
_entity.pdbx_description
1 polymer ?
#
loop_
_entity_poly.entity_id
_entity_poly.type
_entity_poly.pdbx_seq_one_letter_code
_entity_poly.pdbx_strand_id
1 'polypeptide(L)'
;MISAALAAATVLGVIGCCGTKEVKVETIEKNAAYALVEGGRDSVKIEISLQFPTEGLGAEAAEGICDGIVMDALGEQFCGMTTHEAVQGYIEETVKNYRDANLEFVDQVAKNPEDREEGEWDIFTWEFMIEGRMESDYNGFLSYSLTKYSYTGGAHGGTLLLGLNFIKETGDPVTEDDIFAFGYEERLSTALRAHLKSSLDKDSYDMLFTTDITPNGNFVLSKAGITYIYGQYEIGPYSIGIIKVTVPWDEIQDILK
;
A
#
# COMPACT_ATOMS: atom_id res chain seq x y z
N MET A 1 -30.67 6.46 6.49
CA MET A 1 -30.00 7.76 6.75
C MET A 1 -28.51 7.50 6.70
N ILE A 2 -27.86 8.01 5.66
CA ILE A 2 -26.42 7.85 5.45
C ILE A 2 -25.73 8.83 6.40
N SER A 3 -25.01 8.33 7.38
CA SER A 3 -24.17 9.17 8.25
C SER A 3 -22.84 9.38 7.52
N ALA A 4 -22.73 10.45 6.75
CA ALA A 4 -21.47 10.88 6.18
C ALA A 4 -20.66 11.60 7.27
N ALA A 5 -19.60 10.96 7.75
CA ALA A 5 -18.62 11.65 8.59
C ALA A 5 -17.76 12.55 7.69
N LEU A 6 -17.79 13.83 7.95
CA LEU A 6 -16.96 14.83 7.29
C LEU A 6 -15.54 14.72 7.89
N ALA A 7 -14.58 14.24 7.13
CA ALA A 7 -13.19 14.15 7.56
C ALA A 7 -12.48 15.48 7.36
N ALA A 8 -11.75 15.91 8.38
CA ALA A 8 -10.89 17.10 8.33
C ALA A 8 -9.53 16.74 7.75
N ALA A 9 -9.07 17.48 6.75
CA ALA A 9 -7.73 17.34 6.21
C ALA A 9 -6.69 17.86 7.21
N THR A 10 -5.73 17.01 7.59
CA THR A 10 -4.62 17.40 8.46
C THR A 10 -3.36 17.51 7.61
N VAL A 11 -2.75 18.69 7.56
CA VAL A 11 -1.48 18.92 6.87
C VAL A 11 -0.34 18.56 7.83
N LEU A 12 0.41 17.51 7.52
CA LEU A 12 1.63 17.12 8.21
C LEU A 12 2.83 17.42 7.32
N GLY A 13 3.78 18.22 7.82
CA GLY A 13 5.02 18.55 7.11
C GLY A 13 6.11 17.54 7.39
N VAL A 14 6.85 17.14 6.36
CA VAL A 14 8.09 16.34 6.46
C VAL A 14 9.29 17.28 6.34
N ILE A 15 10.25 17.17 7.24
CA ILE A 15 11.42 18.06 7.30
C ILE A 15 12.50 17.55 6.34
N GLY A 16 12.71 18.27 5.23
CA GLY A 16 13.82 18.04 4.30
C GLY A 16 14.96 19.05 4.52
N CYS A 17 16.19 18.58 4.58
CA CYS A 17 17.39 19.42 4.63
C CYS A 17 18.02 19.58 3.24
N CYS A 18 18.28 20.82 2.90
CA CYS A 18 19.08 21.35 1.81
C CYS A 18 18.30 21.91 0.61
N GLY A 19 17.96 23.21 0.64
CA GLY A 19 17.69 24.06 -0.53
C GLY A 19 16.47 23.72 -1.41
N THR A 20 15.87 22.58 -1.27
CA THR A 20 14.65 22.14 -1.94
C THR A 20 13.43 22.49 -1.11
N LYS A 21 12.36 22.95 -1.77
CA LYS A 21 11.09 23.18 -1.07
C LYS A 21 10.61 21.87 -0.44
N GLU A 22 10.14 21.96 0.80
CA GLU A 22 9.51 20.85 1.51
C GLU A 22 8.25 20.41 0.75
N VAL A 23 8.09 19.10 0.57
CA VAL A 23 6.88 18.54 -0.04
C VAL A 23 5.80 18.48 1.02
N LYS A 24 4.70 19.23 0.78
CA LYS A 24 3.50 19.12 1.62
C LYS A 24 2.55 18.13 1.04
N VAL A 25 1.81 17.46 1.91
CA VAL A 25 0.82 16.46 1.55
C VAL A 25 -0.55 16.82 2.10
N GLU A 26 -1.58 16.45 1.35
CA GLU A 26 -2.96 16.34 1.83
C GLU A 26 -3.25 14.87 2.10
N THR A 27 -3.99 14.58 3.18
CA THR A 27 -4.47 13.22 3.47
C THR A 27 -5.95 13.14 3.16
N ILE A 28 -6.34 12.24 2.25
CA ILE A 28 -7.74 11.93 1.97
C ILE A 28 -8.12 10.72 2.82
N GLU A 29 -9.05 10.93 3.75
CA GLU A 29 -9.55 9.88 4.63
C GLU A 29 -11.00 9.55 4.29
N LYS A 30 -11.32 8.28 4.17
CA LYS A 30 -12.68 7.74 4.02
C LYS A 30 -12.83 6.50 4.89
N ASN A 31 -13.92 6.46 5.64
CA ASN A 31 -14.32 5.28 6.41
C ASN A 31 -15.83 5.13 6.28
N ALA A 32 -16.26 4.05 5.63
CA ALA A 32 -17.66 3.80 5.36
C ALA A 32 -17.97 2.31 5.31
N ALA A 33 -19.19 1.96 5.67
CA ALA A 33 -19.73 0.62 5.50
C ALA A 33 -21.04 0.69 4.69
N TYR A 34 -21.17 -0.20 3.72
CA TYR A 34 -22.33 -0.26 2.83
C TYR A 34 -22.98 -1.64 2.97
N ALA A 35 -24.19 -1.65 3.49
CA ALA A 35 -24.95 -2.89 3.69
C ALA A 35 -25.27 -3.57 2.33
N LEU A 36 -25.23 -4.89 2.32
CA LEU A 36 -25.66 -5.71 1.19
C LEU A 36 -27.15 -5.51 0.92
N VAL A 37 -27.97 -5.59 1.97
CA VAL A 37 -29.39 -5.28 1.97
C VAL A 37 -29.74 -4.28 3.05
N GLU A 38 -30.79 -3.50 2.86
CA GLU A 38 -31.21 -2.49 3.84
C GLU A 38 -31.58 -3.17 5.17
N GLY A 39 -30.93 -2.73 6.27
CA GLY A 39 -31.12 -3.28 7.61
C GLY A 39 -30.42 -4.63 7.85
N GLY A 40 -29.69 -5.16 6.85
CA GLY A 40 -28.89 -6.37 6.98
C GLY A 40 -27.60 -6.16 7.79
N ARG A 41 -26.98 -7.25 8.25
CA ARG A 41 -25.70 -7.27 8.97
C ARG A 41 -24.50 -7.24 8.03
N ASP A 42 -24.61 -7.93 6.90
CA ASP A 42 -23.53 -8.05 5.93
C ASP A 42 -23.29 -6.72 5.23
N SER A 43 -22.04 -6.37 5.12
CA SER A 43 -21.62 -5.10 4.52
C SER A 43 -20.24 -5.20 3.91
N VAL A 44 -19.94 -4.33 2.97
CA VAL A 44 -18.56 -4.01 2.64
C VAL A 44 -18.10 -2.82 3.47
N LYS A 45 -16.98 -2.99 4.17
CA LYS A 45 -16.30 -1.92 4.91
C LYS A 45 -15.12 -1.45 4.08
N ILE A 46 -14.99 -0.14 3.92
CA ILE A 46 -13.93 0.50 3.13
C ILE A 46 -13.29 1.57 3.98
N GLU A 47 -12.00 1.41 4.26
CA GLU A 47 -11.17 2.38 4.97
C GLU A 47 -10.04 2.83 4.04
N ILE A 48 -9.95 4.13 3.78
CA ILE A 48 -8.93 4.73 2.91
C ILE A 48 -8.28 5.87 3.67
N SER A 49 -6.95 5.88 3.70
CA SER A 49 -6.12 6.97 4.18
C SER A 49 -4.94 7.14 3.24
N LEU A 50 -5.02 8.07 2.29
CA LEU A 50 -4.02 8.28 1.26
C LEU A 50 -3.46 9.70 1.33
N GLN A 51 -2.13 9.81 1.39
CA GLN A 51 -1.41 11.07 1.28
C GLN A 51 -1.07 11.37 -0.18
N PHE A 52 -1.38 12.59 -0.61
CA PHE A 52 -1.03 13.09 -1.95
C PHE A 52 -0.22 14.37 -1.84
N PRO A 53 0.84 14.57 -2.64
CA PRO A 53 1.60 15.81 -2.65
C PRO A 53 0.76 16.97 -3.17
N THR A 54 0.84 18.13 -2.48
CA THR A 54 0.08 19.34 -2.84
C THR A 54 0.97 20.53 -3.14
N GLU A 55 2.14 20.65 -2.48
CA GLU A 55 3.09 21.72 -2.66
C GLU A 55 4.53 21.19 -2.63
N GLY A 56 5.47 21.97 -3.14
CA GLY A 56 6.91 21.66 -3.08
C GLY A 56 7.45 20.96 -4.32
N LEU A 57 6.58 20.57 -5.27
CA LEU A 57 6.90 19.94 -6.55
C LEU A 57 6.52 20.84 -7.73
N GLY A 58 7.07 20.56 -8.92
CA GLY A 58 6.54 21.06 -10.19
C GLY A 58 5.13 20.46 -10.46
N ALA A 59 4.30 21.18 -11.22
CA ALA A 59 2.94 20.73 -11.48
C ALA A 59 2.90 19.36 -12.18
N GLU A 60 3.74 19.17 -13.20
CA GLU A 60 3.85 17.91 -13.97
C GLU A 60 4.34 16.75 -13.08
N ALA A 61 5.34 17.00 -12.23
CA ALA A 61 5.85 16.01 -11.30
C ALA A 61 4.80 15.62 -10.23
N ALA A 62 4.06 16.60 -9.71
CA ALA A 62 2.99 16.34 -8.75
C ALA A 62 1.86 15.49 -9.36
N GLU A 63 1.48 15.78 -10.61
CA GLU A 63 0.49 15.02 -11.38
C GLU A 63 0.96 13.58 -11.60
N GLY A 64 2.19 13.37 -12.08
CA GLY A 64 2.75 12.05 -12.30
C GLY A 64 2.83 11.20 -11.02
N ILE A 65 3.22 11.81 -9.89
CA ILE A 65 3.24 11.12 -8.59
C ILE A 65 1.82 10.77 -8.12
N CYS A 66 0.88 11.71 -8.25
CA CYS A 66 -0.52 11.44 -7.89
C CYS A 66 -1.10 10.31 -8.72
N ASP A 67 -0.88 10.31 -10.03
CA ASP A 67 -1.34 9.24 -10.93
C ASP A 67 -0.69 7.89 -10.61
N GLY A 68 0.62 7.87 -10.29
CA GLY A 68 1.29 6.65 -9.85
C GLY A 68 0.70 6.09 -8.55
N ILE A 69 0.44 6.94 -7.57
CA ILE A 69 -0.22 6.54 -6.33
C ILE A 69 -1.65 6.03 -6.61
N VAL A 70 -2.43 6.74 -7.44
CA VAL A 70 -3.79 6.34 -7.81
C VAL A 70 -3.79 5.00 -8.52
N MET A 71 -2.86 4.79 -9.48
CA MET A 71 -2.73 3.53 -10.23
C MET A 71 -2.56 2.34 -9.31
N ASP A 72 -1.60 2.41 -8.37
CA ASP A 72 -1.27 1.30 -7.48
C ASP A 72 -2.28 1.13 -6.33
N ALA A 73 -2.83 2.25 -5.81
CA ALA A 73 -3.77 2.21 -4.71
C ALA A 73 -5.18 1.81 -5.17
N LEU A 74 -5.67 2.41 -6.23
CA LEU A 74 -7.08 2.39 -6.62
C LEU A 74 -7.33 1.67 -7.95
N GLY A 75 -6.40 1.78 -8.90
CA GLY A 75 -6.48 1.14 -10.22
C GLY A 75 -6.31 2.14 -11.38
N GLU A 76 -5.84 1.62 -12.51
CA GLU A 76 -5.52 2.39 -13.72
C GLU A 76 -6.72 3.20 -14.25
N GLN A 77 -7.94 2.68 -14.10
CA GLN A 77 -9.17 3.33 -14.56
C GLN A 77 -9.48 4.68 -13.89
N PHE A 78 -8.81 4.97 -12.77
CA PHE A 78 -8.97 6.21 -12.01
C PHE A 78 -7.85 7.22 -12.25
N CYS A 79 -6.82 6.89 -13.03
CA CYS A 79 -5.75 7.81 -13.41
C CYS A 79 -6.29 8.98 -14.23
N GLY A 80 -5.69 10.16 -14.07
CA GLY A 80 -6.13 11.39 -14.71
C GLY A 80 -7.38 12.06 -14.11
N MET A 81 -7.98 11.46 -13.08
CA MET A 81 -9.01 12.09 -12.26
C MET A 81 -8.36 12.93 -11.15
N THR A 82 -9.13 13.86 -10.58
CA THR A 82 -8.67 14.44 -9.30
C THR A 82 -8.59 13.33 -8.24
N THR A 83 -7.66 13.47 -7.28
CA THR A 83 -7.47 12.45 -6.22
C THR A 83 -8.75 12.16 -5.43
N HIS A 84 -9.58 13.17 -5.22
CA HIS A 84 -10.89 13.00 -4.57
C HIS A 84 -11.90 12.23 -5.43
N GLU A 85 -11.94 12.50 -6.74
CA GLU A 85 -12.81 11.77 -7.67
C GLU A 85 -12.36 10.32 -7.82
N ALA A 86 -11.05 10.06 -7.87
CA ALA A 86 -10.48 8.72 -7.94
C ALA A 86 -10.87 7.89 -6.70
N VAL A 87 -10.70 8.45 -5.49
CA VAL A 87 -11.12 7.79 -4.23
C VAL A 87 -12.62 7.51 -4.21
N GLN A 88 -13.43 8.48 -4.65
CA GLN A 88 -14.89 8.30 -4.69
C GLN A 88 -15.29 7.23 -5.71
N GLY A 89 -14.69 7.24 -6.90
CA GLY A 89 -14.92 6.26 -7.95
C GLY A 89 -14.56 4.84 -7.51
N TYR A 90 -13.41 4.68 -6.84
CA TYR A 90 -13.01 3.39 -6.26
C TYR A 90 -14.04 2.86 -5.25
N ILE A 91 -14.55 3.71 -4.36
CA ILE A 91 -15.56 3.31 -3.38
C ILE A 91 -16.84 2.85 -4.10
N GLU A 92 -17.31 3.60 -5.08
CA GLU A 92 -18.53 3.27 -5.84
C GLU A 92 -18.38 1.96 -6.61
N GLU A 93 -17.24 1.74 -7.25
CA GLU A 93 -16.94 0.50 -7.96
C GLU A 93 -16.84 -0.69 -6.99
N THR A 94 -16.16 -0.52 -5.85
CA THR A 94 -16.03 -1.57 -4.83
C THR A 94 -17.39 -1.97 -4.27
N VAL A 95 -18.25 -0.99 -3.96
CA VAL A 95 -19.62 -1.25 -3.47
C VAL A 95 -20.46 -1.97 -4.53
N LYS A 96 -20.33 -1.56 -5.79
CA LYS A 96 -21.00 -2.21 -6.91
C LYS A 96 -20.55 -3.66 -7.04
N ASN A 97 -19.25 -3.91 -7.08
CA ASN A 97 -18.66 -5.26 -7.20
C ASN A 97 -19.06 -6.15 -6.03
N TYR A 98 -19.09 -5.62 -4.80
CA TYR A 98 -19.58 -6.31 -3.62
C TYR A 98 -21.03 -6.78 -3.78
N ARG A 99 -21.91 -5.89 -4.25
CA ARG A 99 -23.33 -6.23 -4.47
C ARG A 99 -23.50 -7.22 -5.59
N ASP A 100 -22.85 -7.02 -6.70
CA ASP A 100 -22.95 -7.91 -7.88
C ASP A 100 -22.45 -9.32 -7.53
N ALA A 101 -21.37 -9.45 -6.79
CA ALA A 101 -20.82 -10.75 -6.38
C ALA A 101 -21.73 -11.51 -5.41
N ASN A 102 -22.55 -10.82 -4.63
CA ASN A 102 -23.41 -11.43 -3.62
C ASN A 102 -24.90 -11.44 -4.02
N LEU A 103 -25.24 -11.03 -5.25
CA LEU A 103 -26.63 -10.83 -5.70
C LEU A 103 -27.48 -12.11 -5.59
N GLU A 104 -26.93 -13.27 -5.95
CA GLU A 104 -27.64 -14.57 -5.85
C GLU A 104 -27.97 -14.97 -4.41
N PHE A 105 -27.24 -14.44 -3.44
CA PHE A 105 -27.42 -14.73 -2.01
C PHE A 105 -28.30 -13.70 -1.30
N VAL A 106 -28.58 -12.55 -1.92
CA VAL A 106 -29.38 -11.46 -1.33
C VAL A 106 -30.74 -11.98 -0.86
N ASP A 107 -31.41 -12.83 -1.64
CA ASP A 107 -32.68 -13.41 -1.28
C ASP A 107 -32.61 -14.31 -0.03
N GLN A 108 -31.51 -15.03 0.17
CA GLN A 108 -31.29 -15.86 1.36
C GLN A 108 -31.04 -14.99 2.59
N VAL A 109 -30.17 -13.95 2.44
CA VAL A 109 -29.84 -13.00 3.48
C VAL A 109 -31.06 -12.18 3.92
N ALA A 110 -31.91 -11.78 2.96
CA ALA A 110 -33.11 -10.98 3.23
C ALA A 110 -34.24 -11.79 3.88
N LYS A 111 -34.33 -13.11 3.57
CA LYS A 111 -35.41 -13.97 4.10
C LYS A 111 -35.17 -14.42 5.52
N ASN A 112 -33.92 -14.58 5.94
CA ASN A 112 -33.55 -15.14 7.23
C ASN A 112 -32.43 -14.40 7.95
N PRO A 113 -32.53 -13.09 8.18
CA PRO A 113 -31.48 -12.36 8.89
C PRO A 113 -31.30 -12.80 10.36
N GLU A 114 -32.31 -13.46 10.93
CA GLU A 114 -32.33 -13.96 12.32
C GLU A 114 -32.01 -15.46 12.43
N ASP A 115 -32.06 -16.21 11.33
CA ASP A 115 -31.86 -17.67 11.31
C ASP A 115 -30.37 -18.08 11.22
N ARG A 116 -29.44 -17.15 11.16
CA ARG A 116 -28.00 -17.45 11.23
C ARG A 116 -27.64 -17.83 12.66
N GLU A 117 -27.14 -19.04 12.84
CA GLU A 117 -26.62 -19.49 14.13
C GLU A 117 -25.42 -18.61 14.56
N GLU A 118 -25.29 -18.39 15.86
CA GLU A 118 -24.14 -17.69 16.46
C GLU A 118 -22.87 -18.49 16.11
N GLY A 119 -22.05 -17.97 15.16
CA GLY A 119 -20.86 -18.64 14.67
C GLY A 119 -20.90 -19.02 13.18
N GLU A 120 -21.99 -18.84 12.47
CA GLU A 120 -21.97 -18.80 11.01
C GLU A 120 -21.17 -17.56 10.57
N TRP A 121 -20.14 -17.82 9.81
CA TRP A 121 -19.15 -16.85 9.35
C TRP A 121 -19.84 -15.74 8.57
N ASP A 122 -19.37 -14.50 8.78
CA ASP A 122 -19.77 -13.33 7.99
C ASP A 122 -19.19 -13.41 6.58
N ILE A 123 -19.52 -14.49 5.85
CA ILE A 123 -18.99 -14.80 4.51
C ILE A 123 -19.36 -13.74 3.47
N PHE A 124 -20.38 -12.93 3.76
CA PHE A 124 -20.80 -11.80 2.93
C PHE A 124 -20.30 -10.46 3.46
N THR A 125 -19.50 -10.43 4.51
CA THR A 125 -18.84 -9.22 4.96
C THR A 125 -17.48 -9.12 4.30
N TRP A 126 -17.27 -8.03 3.53
CA TRP A 126 -16.01 -7.71 2.92
C TRP A 126 -15.36 -6.53 3.64
N GLU A 127 -14.03 -6.54 3.69
CA GLU A 127 -13.25 -5.46 4.29
C GLU A 127 -12.11 -5.07 3.35
N PHE A 128 -11.99 -3.78 3.07
CA PHE A 128 -10.87 -3.19 2.33
C PHE A 128 -10.28 -2.05 3.14
N MET A 129 -8.97 -2.09 3.32
CA MET A 129 -8.22 -0.99 3.90
C MET A 129 -7.09 -0.63 2.96
N ILE A 130 -6.96 0.67 2.66
CA ILE A 130 -5.89 1.22 1.83
C ILE A 130 -5.25 2.36 2.60
N GLU A 131 -3.99 2.20 2.99
CA GLU A 131 -3.20 3.21 3.66
C GLU A 131 -1.98 3.53 2.82
N GLY A 132 -1.81 4.81 2.48
CA GLY A 132 -0.67 5.28 1.73
C GLY A 132 -0.06 6.53 2.34
N ARG A 133 1.26 6.53 2.51
CA ARG A 133 1.97 7.65 3.12
C ARG A 133 3.32 7.91 2.50
N MET A 134 3.73 9.18 2.53
CA MET A 134 5.09 9.58 2.18
C MET A 134 6.07 9.07 3.25
N GLU A 135 7.04 8.26 2.83
CA GLU A 135 8.06 7.68 3.72
C GLU A 135 9.31 8.53 3.77
N SER A 136 9.77 9.05 2.63
CA SER A 136 10.99 9.86 2.56
C SER A 136 11.03 10.80 1.38
N ASP A 137 11.78 11.89 1.55
CA ASP A 137 12.29 12.80 0.52
C ASP A 137 13.82 12.77 0.63
N TYR A 138 14.49 11.96 -0.19
CA TYR A 138 15.91 11.72 -0.09
C TYR A 138 16.58 11.66 -1.45
N ASN A 139 17.64 12.44 -1.63
CA ASN A 139 18.52 12.46 -2.80
C ASN A 139 17.79 12.61 -4.15
N GLY A 140 16.74 13.44 -4.18
CA GLY A 140 15.96 13.66 -5.41
C GLY A 140 14.86 12.61 -5.67
N PHE A 141 14.70 11.66 -4.78
CA PHE A 141 13.64 10.67 -4.82
C PHE A 141 12.59 10.91 -3.73
N LEU A 142 11.34 10.68 -4.06
CA LEU A 142 10.24 10.54 -3.11
C LEU A 142 9.86 9.09 -2.99
N SER A 143 9.87 8.57 -1.76
CA SER A 143 9.40 7.21 -1.49
C SER A 143 8.08 7.24 -0.75
N TYR A 144 7.20 6.33 -1.12
CA TYR A 144 5.85 6.20 -0.61
C TYR A 144 5.59 4.74 -0.24
N SER A 145 4.98 4.48 0.88
CA SER A 145 4.50 3.15 1.24
C SER A 145 3.00 3.07 1.07
N LEU A 146 2.55 2.00 0.42
CA LEU A 146 1.15 1.71 0.16
C LEU A 146 0.80 0.35 0.74
N THR A 147 -0.04 0.33 1.78
CA THR A 147 -0.60 -0.90 2.36
C THR A 147 -2.01 -1.11 1.83
N LYS A 148 -2.28 -2.30 1.31
CA LYS A 148 -3.62 -2.72 0.89
C LYS A 148 -3.98 -3.99 1.65
N TYR A 149 -5.04 -3.96 2.41
CA TYR A 149 -5.64 -5.14 3.04
C TYR A 149 -6.97 -5.45 2.39
N SER A 150 -7.24 -6.71 2.17
CA SER A 150 -8.54 -7.16 1.68
C SER A 150 -8.98 -8.45 2.37
N TYR A 151 -10.25 -8.50 2.72
CA TYR A 151 -10.94 -9.70 3.17
C TYR A 151 -12.27 -9.79 2.43
N THR A 152 -12.48 -10.89 1.72
CA THR A 152 -13.70 -11.14 0.94
C THR A 152 -14.34 -12.48 1.32
N GLY A 153 -14.10 -12.91 2.55
CA GLY A 153 -14.51 -14.21 3.07
C GLY A 153 -13.35 -15.20 3.16
N GLY A 154 -13.55 -16.30 3.87
CA GLY A 154 -12.55 -17.32 4.08
C GLY A 154 -11.81 -17.21 5.42
N ALA A 155 -10.68 -17.91 5.56
CA ALA A 155 -9.98 -18.07 6.84
C ALA A 155 -9.30 -16.78 7.35
N HIS A 156 -8.81 -15.93 6.45
CA HIS A 156 -8.14 -14.65 6.79
C HIS A 156 -8.07 -13.74 5.56
N GLY A 157 -7.85 -12.47 5.79
CA GLY A 157 -7.54 -11.50 4.74
C GLY A 157 -6.07 -11.57 4.29
N GLY A 158 -5.76 -10.83 3.23
CA GLY A 158 -4.41 -10.65 2.72
C GLY A 158 -3.95 -9.21 2.85
N THR A 159 -2.67 -9.01 3.15
CA THR A 159 -2.03 -7.70 3.18
C THR A 159 -0.94 -7.62 2.12
N LEU A 160 -1.01 -6.59 1.28
CA LEU A 160 0.03 -6.20 0.34
C LEU A 160 0.66 -4.90 0.83
N LEU A 161 1.99 -4.84 0.86
CA LEU A 161 2.73 -3.61 1.10
C LEU A 161 3.64 -3.34 -0.09
N LEU A 162 3.46 -2.19 -0.73
CA LEU A 162 4.24 -1.72 -1.86
C LEU A 162 5.09 -0.52 -1.46
N GLY A 163 6.33 -0.50 -1.93
CA GLY A 163 7.18 0.67 -1.96
C GLY A 163 7.12 1.32 -3.33
N LEU A 164 6.57 2.53 -3.40
CA LEU A 164 6.56 3.32 -4.63
C LEU A 164 7.64 4.39 -4.52
N ASN A 165 8.41 4.55 -5.57
CA ASN A 165 9.48 5.54 -5.60
C ASN A 165 9.35 6.38 -6.86
N PHE A 166 9.57 7.68 -6.73
CA PHE A 166 9.40 8.64 -7.82
C PHE A 166 10.61 9.59 -7.89
N ILE A 167 10.98 9.97 -9.10
CA ILE A 167 11.92 11.09 -9.34
C ILE A 167 11.19 12.37 -8.97
N LYS A 168 11.71 13.08 -7.97
CA LYS A 168 11.07 14.30 -7.43
C LYS A 168 10.91 15.42 -8.47
N GLU A 169 11.82 15.49 -9.43
CA GLU A 169 11.84 16.54 -10.47
C GLU A 169 10.79 16.29 -11.56
N THR A 170 10.60 15.04 -11.97
CA THR A 170 9.76 14.67 -13.13
C THR A 170 8.46 13.98 -12.74
N GLY A 171 8.41 13.31 -11.58
CA GLY A 171 7.30 12.47 -11.15
C GLY A 171 7.33 11.05 -11.72
N ASP A 172 8.35 10.72 -12.51
CA ASP A 172 8.50 9.38 -13.09
C ASP A 172 8.74 8.34 -12.01
N PRO A 173 8.21 7.11 -12.16
CA PRO A 173 8.50 6.01 -11.27
C PRO A 173 9.97 5.60 -11.34
N VAL A 174 10.52 5.17 -10.20
CA VAL A 174 11.92 4.72 -10.06
C VAL A 174 11.97 3.22 -9.92
N THR A 175 12.79 2.60 -10.75
CA THR A 175 13.12 1.17 -10.72
C THR A 175 14.53 0.95 -10.16
N GLU A 176 14.90 -0.30 -9.92
CA GLU A 176 16.27 -0.67 -9.53
C GLU A 176 17.30 -0.24 -10.57
N ASP A 177 16.94 -0.32 -11.86
CA ASP A 177 17.80 0.09 -13.00
C ASP A 177 18.09 1.61 -13.00
N ASP A 178 17.31 2.43 -12.32
CA ASP A 178 17.59 3.87 -12.19
C ASP A 178 18.65 4.17 -11.11
N ILE A 179 18.77 3.26 -10.14
CA ILE A 179 19.63 3.40 -8.96
C ILE A 179 20.98 2.70 -9.17
N PHE A 180 20.93 1.48 -9.72
CA PHE A 180 22.08 0.59 -9.75
C PHE A 180 22.74 0.49 -11.13
N ALA A 181 24.05 0.26 -11.11
CA ALA A 181 24.82 -0.06 -12.31
C ALA A 181 24.51 -1.48 -12.81
N PHE A 182 24.70 -1.71 -14.10
CA PHE A 182 24.45 -3.02 -14.71
C PHE A 182 25.19 -4.16 -13.99
N GLY A 183 24.49 -5.24 -13.68
CA GLY A 183 25.04 -6.44 -13.02
C GLY A 183 25.08 -6.35 -11.50
N TYR A 184 24.27 -5.48 -10.90
CA TYR A 184 24.17 -5.25 -9.44
C TYR A 184 23.57 -6.41 -8.65
N GLU A 185 22.79 -7.26 -9.28
CA GLU A 185 21.84 -8.19 -8.65
C GLU A 185 22.50 -9.14 -7.65
N GLU A 186 23.63 -9.76 -8.02
CA GLU A 186 24.31 -10.71 -7.13
C GLU A 186 24.98 -10.01 -5.95
N ARG A 187 25.54 -8.82 -6.18
CA ARG A 187 26.17 -8.02 -5.12
C ARG A 187 25.12 -7.50 -4.12
N LEU A 188 23.97 -7.05 -4.62
CA LEU A 188 22.85 -6.58 -3.79
C LEU A 188 22.19 -7.77 -3.05
N SER A 189 22.00 -8.90 -3.71
CA SER A 189 21.49 -10.14 -3.07
C SER A 189 22.38 -10.59 -1.92
N THR A 190 23.70 -10.48 -2.07
CA THR A 190 24.65 -10.79 -1.00
C THR A 190 24.47 -9.88 0.21
N ALA A 191 24.27 -8.58 -0.02
CA ALA A 191 24.00 -7.63 1.06
C ALA A 191 22.64 -7.89 1.72
N LEU A 192 21.58 -8.15 0.94
CA LEU A 192 20.26 -8.49 1.46
C LEU A 192 20.30 -9.73 2.35
N ARG A 193 20.95 -10.81 1.92
CA ARG A 193 21.13 -12.04 2.71
C ARG A 193 21.88 -11.78 4.03
N ALA A 194 22.88 -10.92 4.02
CA ALA A 194 23.62 -10.55 5.22
C ALA A 194 22.75 -9.82 6.26
N HIS A 195 21.83 -8.97 5.81
CA HIS A 195 20.94 -8.20 6.68
C HIS A 195 19.65 -8.93 7.08
N LEU A 196 19.23 -9.97 6.36
CA LEU A 196 17.96 -10.68 6.61
C LEU A 196 17.86 -11.18 8.05
N LYS A 197 18.92 -11.77 8.59
CA LYS A 197 18.90 -12.32 9.96
C LYS A 197 18.70 -11.25 11.04
N SER A 198 19.23 -10.06 10.84
CA SER A 198 19.07 -8.94 11.79
C SER A 198 17.72 -8.21 11.63
N SER A 199 17.00 -8.45 10.56
CA SER A 199 15.70 -7.88 10.29
C SER A 199 14.54 -8.61 10.96
N LEU A 200 14.81 -9.79 11.56
CA LEU A 200 13.81 -10.65 12.18
C LEU A 200 14.26 -11.10 13.59
N ASP A 201 13.29 -11.44 14.43
CA ASP A 201 13.58 -12.21 15.62
C ASP A 201 13.95 -13.65 15.24
N LYS A 202 14.53 -14.37 16.22
CA LYS A 202 15.05 -15.73 15.97
C LYS A 202 13.96 -16.70 15.51
N ASP A 203 12.79 -16.65 16.12
CA ASP A 203 11.73 -17.63 15.85
C ASP A 203 11.15 -17.38 14.45
N SER A 204 10.95 -16.12 14.06
CA SER A 204 10.55 -15.73 12.70
C SER A 204 11.59 -16.14 11.66
N TYR A 205 12.88 -15.92 11.94
CA TYR A 205 13.96 -16.33 11.05
C TYR A 205 14.01 -17.86 10.82
N ASP A 206 13.83 -18.64 11.88
CA ASP A 206 13.85 -20.11 11.83
C ASP A 206 12.62 -20.70 11.05
N MET A 207 11.57 -19.91 10.85
CA MET A 207 10.37 -20.29 10.07
C MET A 207 10.46 -19.93 8.57
N LEU A 208 11.50 -19.24 8.11
CA LEU A 208 11.62 -18.86 6.71
C LEU A 208 11.66 -20.08 5.78
N PHE A 209 11.02 -19.99 4.65
CA PHE A 209 11.08 -20.98 3.57
C PHE A 209 12.42 -20.98 2.86
N THR A 210 13.02 -19.79 2.76
CA THR A 210 14.33 -19.55 2.15
C THR A 210 15.01 -18.37 2.79
N THR A 211 16.35 -18.44 2.87
CA THR A 211 17.21 -17.30 3.21
C THR A 211 17.98 -16.80 1.99
N ASP A 212 17.79 -17.44 0.84
CA ASP A 212 18.37 -17.04 -0.46
C ASP A 212 17.46 -16.02 -1.14
N ILE A 213 17.47 -14.79 -0.59
CA ILE A 213 16.67 -13.69 -1.08
C ILE A 213 17.42 -12.86 -2.12
N THR A 214 16.67 -12.28 -3.04
CA THR A 214 17.16 -11.40 -4.10
C THR A 214 16.33 -10.12 -4.17
N PRO A 215 16.82 -9.05 -4.84
CA PRO A 215 15.99 -7.91 -5.19
C PRO A 215 14.71 -8.37 -5.90
N ASN A 216 13.57 -7.80 -5.50
CA ASN A 216 12.24 -8.18 -6.02
C ASN A 216 11.46 -7.00 -6.61
N GLY A 217 12.11 -5.83 -6.78
CA GLY A 217 11.49 -4.62 -7.29
C GLY A 217 10.59 -3.87 -6.29
N ASN A 218 10.35 -4.44 -5.11
CA ASN A 218 9.49 -3.83 -4.09
C ASN A 218 10.35 -3.24 -2.96
N PHE A 219 10.60 -1.93 -3.03
CA PHE A 219 11.52 -1.26 -2.10
C PHE A 219 11.11 0.18 -1.83
N VAL A 220 11.66 0.75 -0.75
CA VAL A 220 11.63 2.19 -0.45
C VAL A 220 13.05 2.71 -0.23
N LEU A 221 13.27 3.96 -0.62
CA LEU A 221 14.54 4.67 -0.46
C LEU A 221 14.46 5.59 0.76
N SER A 222 15.54 5.66 1.52
CA SER A 222 15.64 6.57 2.65
C SER A 222 17.08 7.00 2.89
N LYS A 223 17.29 7.92 3.81
CA LYS A 223 18.65 8.30 4.24
C LYS A 223 19.45 7.13 4.82
N ALA A 224 18.76 6.14 5.40
CA ALA A 224 19.39 4.98 6.02
C ALA A 224 19.91 3.97 4.99
N GLY A 225 19.28 3.90 3.82
CA GLY A 225 19.57 2.91 2.80
C GLY A 225 18.37 2.61 1.92
N ILE A 226 18.45 1.50 1.20
CA ILE A 226 17.34 0.89 0.47
C ILE A 226 16.72 -0.21 1.32
N THR A 227 15.39 -0.19 1.46
CA THR A 227 14.65 -1.22 2.23
C THR A 227 13.80 -2.04 1.28
N TYR A 228 14.12 -3.29 1.10
CA TYR A 228 13.33 -4.26 0.35
C TYR A 228 12.19 -4.81 1.19
N ILE A 229 11.06 -5.05 0.56
CA ILE A 229 9.82 -5.51 1.17
C ILE A 229 9.44 -6.84 0.54
N TYR A 230 9.39 -7.87 1.38
CA TYR A 230 8.94 -9.22 0.99
C TYR A 230 7.55 -9.46 1.57
N GLY A 231 6.61 -9.82 0.69
CA GLY A 231 5.21 -9.99 1.04
C GLY A 231 4.92 -11.26 1.86
N GLN A 232 3.67 -11.37 2.30
CA GLN A 232 3.18 -12.60 2.94
C GLN A 232 3.33 -13.79 1.99
N TYR A 233 3.80 -14.93 2.51
CA TYR A 233 4.10 -16.17 1.74
C TYR A 233 5.26 -16.07 0.74
N GLU A 234 5.92 -14.94 0.56
CA GLU A 234 7.00 -14.79 -0.40
C GLU A 234 8.27 -15.54 0.04
N ILE A 235 8.72 -15.30 1.25
CA ILE A 235 9.92 -15.94 1.81
C ILE A 235 9.67 -16.65 3.16
N GLY A 236 8.47 -16.61 3.69
CA GLY A 236 8.07 -17.22 4.95
C GLY A 236 6.56 -17.42 5.06
N PRO A 237 6.04 -18.11 6.09
CA PRO A 237 4.62 -18.34 6.28
C PRO A 237 3.87 -17.06 6.60
N TYR A 238 2.55 -17.06 6.37
CA TYR A 238 1.64 -15.95 6.65
C TYR A 238 1.83 -15.33 8.03
N SER A 239 2.09 -16.16 9.04
CA SER A 239 2.22 -15.74 10.44
C SER A 239 3.40 -14.80 10.72
N ILE A 240 4.44 -14.80 9.87
CA ILE A 240 5.56 -13.85 10.00
C ILE A 240 5.14 -12.46 9.51
N GLY A 241 4.16 -12.39 8.58
CA GLY A 241 3.73 -11.15 7.98
C GLY A 241 4.67 -10.68 6.86
N ILE A 242 4.81 -9.36 6.76
CA ILE A 242 5.64 -8.68 5.77
C ILE A 242 7.04 -8.49 6.33
N ILE A 243 8.06 -8.85 5.55
CA ILE A 243 9.46 -8.78 5.96
C ILE A 243 10.13 -7.61 5.25
N LYS A 244 10.82 -6.75 6.02
CA LYS A 244 11.57 -5.61 5.51
C LYS A 244 13.04 -5.80 5.78
N VAL A 245 13.87 -5.68 4.74
CA VAL A 245 15.33 -5.82 4.85
C VAL A 245 15.98 -4.54 4.35
N THR A 246 16.66 -3.81 5.23
CA THR A 246 17.35 -2.57 4.90
C THR A 246 18.83 -2.83 4.67
N VAL A 247 19.33 -2.38 3.53
CA VAL A 247 20.77 -2.37 3.19
C VAL A 247 21.24 -0.91 3.23
N PRO A 248 22.22 -0.57 4.09
CA PRO A 248 22.80 0.76 4.16
C PRO A 248 23.54 1.16 2.87
N TRP A 249 23.48 2.45 2.49
CA TRP A 249 24.11 2.95 1.27
C TRP A 249 25.63 2.74 1.23
N ASP A 250 26.30 2.85 2.39
CA ASP A 250 27.75 2.70 2.50
C ASP A 250 28.24 1.28 2.21
N GLU A 251 27.37 0.28 2.35
CA GLU A 251 27.71 -1.11 2.03
C GLU A 251 27.59 -1.46 0.55
N ILE A 252 26.89 -0.64 -0.25
CA ILE A 252 26.58 -0.94 -1.67
C ILE A 252 27.00 0.20 -2.61
N GLN A 253 27.90 1.09 -2.18
CA GLN A 253 28.39 2.21 -3.00
C GLN A 253 29.03 1.77 -4.34
N ASP A 254 29.61 0.58 -4.35
CA ASP A 254 30.29 -0.02 -5.49
C ASP A 254 29.36 -0.41 -6.66
N ILE A 255 28.06 -0.45 -6.42
CA ILE A 255 27.04 -0.80 -7.42
C ILE A 255 26.06 0.34 -7.73
N LEU A 256 26.21 1.52 -7.12
CA LEU A 256 25.39 2.70 -7.43
C LEU A 256 25.81 3.35 -8.76
N LYS A 257 24.85 4.03 -9.42
CA LYS A 257 25.11 4.88 -10.60
C LYS A 257 25.68 6.22 -10.24
#